data_6255a949efea4fe6d54f4a723409f048
#
_entry.id   6255a949efea4fe6d54f4a723409f048
#
_cell.length_a   1.000
_cell.length_b   1.000
_cell.length_c   1.000
_cell.angle_alpha   90.00
_cell.angle_beta   90.00
_cell.angle_gamma   90.00
#
_symmetry.space_group_name_H-M   'P 1'
#
loop_
_entity.id
_entity.type
_entity.pdbx_description
1 polymer ?
#
loop_
_entity_poly.entity_id
_entity_poly.type
_entity_poly.pdbx_seq_one_letter_code
_entity_poly.pdbx_strand_id
1 'polypeptide(L)'
;GIENPRTLLNANRQMKNGIGNDRDLVGRFFMEHPHFTVAFGLLNHEHPGIARFAHAKRSDLRVGIYEPVEAFQKKEKILNFGLRFVPKQGMGLPSPKVPFKNRLKRFVCESETLLDIADDINQGFSVNCPFDMWFKTASEQSPDPGSRIKLGQDVDRFGNRRVDINWKLNALDKYTLKQSALQAGRIMAVRDLGRVRVPEWLHNSGLVFPNLSKDEVAGYHHMGTTRMADSPERGVVDKNHQVFGIDNLYMGGSSVFTTSGHTNPTFTIVQLSLRLAEHLDTRIRKI
;
A
#
# COMPACT_ATOMS: atom_id res chain seq x y z
N GLY A 1 15.25 -0.48 3.97
CA GLY A 1 14.88 -0.85 2.61
C GLY A 1 15.68 -0.11 1.52
N ILE A 2 16.16 1.11 1.77
CA ILE A 2 16.89 1.92 0.77
C ILE A 2 18.40 1.87 1.01
N GLU A 3 18.87 2.08 2.24
CA GLU A 3 20.31 2.21 2.52
C GLU A 3 21.10 0.89 2.38
N ASN A 4 20.48 -0.25 2.68
CA ASN A 4 21.15 -1.54 2.51
C ASN A 4 21.62 -1.78 1.05
N PRO A 5 20.73 -1.71 0.03
CA PRO A 5 21.18 -1.87 -1.35
C PRO A 5 22.12 -0.73 -1.78
N ARG A 6 21.90 0.51 -1.30
CA ARG A 6 22.81 1.63 -1.60
C ARG A 6 24.24 1.34 -1.11
N THR A 7 24.38 0.84 0.12
CA THR A 7 25.68 0.50 0.70
C THR A 7 26.37 -0.63 -0.10
N LEU A 8 25.64 -1.71 -0.40
CA LEU A 8 26.18 -2.82 -1.17
C LEU A 8 26.62 -2.41 -2.58
N LEU A 9 25.81 -1.59 -3.26
CA LEU A 9 26.11 -1.10 -4.62
C LEU A 9 27.29 -0.12 -4.64
N ASN A 10 27.44 0.75 -3.62
CA ASN A 10 28.59 1.66 -3.51
C ASN A 10 29.89 0.96 -3.13
N ALA A 11 29.81 -0.22 -2.51
CA ALA A 11 30.97 -1.03 -2.15
C ALA A 11 31.50 -1.81 -3.36
N ASN A 12 31.98 -1.09 -4.38
CA ASN A 12 32.36 -1.63 -5.70
C ASN A 12 33.85 -1.61 -6.00
N ARG A 13 34.71 -1.36 -4.99
CA ARG A 13 36.17 -1.33 -5.20
C ARG A 13 36.74 -2.72 -5.50
N GLN A 14 36.24 -3.75 -4.81
CA GLN A 14 36.72 -5.14 -4.98
C GLN A 14 35.77 -5.93 -5.89
N MET A 15 34.45 -5.67 -5.79
CA MET A 15 33.39 -6.31 -6.58
C MET A 15 32.76 -5.25 -7.50
N LYS A 16 33.12 -5.23 -8.77
CA LYS A 16 32.76 -4.18 -9.73
C LYS A 16 31.28 -3.83 -9.77
N ASN A 17 30.42 -4.82 -9.57
CA ASN A 17 28.94 -4.62 -9.59
C ASN A 17 28.36 -4.29 -8.20
N GLY A 18 29.20 -4.15 -7.16
CA GLY A 18 28.80 -4.05 -5.76
C GLY A 18 28.81 -5.42 -5.05
N ILE A 19 28.91 -5.39 -3.72
CA ILE A 19 28.96 -6.61 -2.91
C ILE A 19 27.64 -7.39 -3.01
N GLY A 20 27.71 -8.70 -3.27
CA GLY A 20 26.58 -9.61 -3.39
C GLY A 20 25.68 -9.35 -4.62
N ASN A 21 26.18 -8.58 -5.62
CA ASN A 21 25.41 -8.16 -6.77
C ASN A 21 25.86 -8.78 -8.10
N ASP A 22 26.51 -9.93 -8.09
CA ASP A 22 26.99 -10.61 -9.30
C ASP A 22 25.86 -11.01 -10.25
N ARG A 23 24.65 -11.16 -9.72
CA ARG A 23 23.40 -11.51 -10.46
C ARG A 23 22.46 -10.34 -10.68
N ASP A 24 22.91 -9.10 -10.42
CA ASP A 24 22.08 -7.88 -10.54
C ASP A 24 20.76 -7.95 -9.72
N LEU A 25 20.80 -8.56 -8.51
CA LEU A 25 19.63 -8.69 -7.65
C LEU A 25 19.57 -7.63 -6.54
N VAL A 26 20.70 -7.03 -6.16
CA VAL A 26 20.72 -5.96 -5.15
C VAL A 26 19.95 -4.74 -5.67
N GLY A 27 19.00 -4.29 -4.86
CA GLY A 27 18.10 -3.18 -5.19
C GLY A 27 16.87 -3.57 -5.99
N ARG A 28 16.75 -4.79 -6.54
CA ARG A 28 15.52 -5.27 -7.19
C ARG A 28 14.45 -5.63 -6.18
N PHE A 29 13.22 -5.81 -6.67
CA PHE A 29 12.04 -6.14 -5.86
C PHE A 29 11.75 -5.08 -4.78
N PHE A 30 12.01 -3.84 -5.09
CA PHE A 30 11.62 -2.73 -4.22
C PHE A 30 10.11 -2.72 -4.04
N MET A 31 9.65 -2.86 -2.81
CA MET A 31 8.24 -2.86 -2.45
C MET A 31 7.95 -1.77 -1.44
N GLU A 32 6.72 -1.26 -1.52
CA GLU A 32 6.09 -0.34 -0.60
C GLU A 32 4.70 -0.87 -0.22
N HIS A 33 4.02 -0.20 0.71
CA HIS A 33 2.57 -0.36 0.85
C HIS A 33 1.87 0.71 0.00
N PRO A 34 1.30 0.35 -1.17
CA PRO A 34 0.51 1.30 -1.95
C PRO A 34 -0.72 1.74 -1.15
N HIS A 35 -0.81 3.03 -0.83
CA HIS A 35 -1.95 3.63 -0.16
C HIS A 35 -2.77 4.41 -1.16
N PHE A 36 -4.00 3.96 -1.41
CA PHE A 36 -4.90 4.63 -2.34
C PHE A 36 -6.30 4.82 -1.75
N THR A 37 -6.95 5.91 -2.13
CA THR A 37 -8.40 6.05 -2.01
C THR A 37 -9.04 5.25 -3.12
N VAL A 38 -9.63 4.10 -2.76
CA VAL A 38 -10.19 3.15 -3.71
C VAL A 38 -11.69 3.33 -3.94
N ALA A 39 -12.37 4.05 -3.04
CA ALA A 39 -13.78 4.33 -3.18
C ALA A 39 -14.22 5.53 -2.33
N PHE A 40 -15.38 6.08 -2.69
CA PHE A 40 -16.07 7.16 -1.99
C PHE A 40 -17.45 6.69 -1.57
N GLY A 41 -17.81 6.87 -0.31
CA GLY A 41 -19.11 6.46 0.24
C GLY A 41 -20.06 7.62 0.45
N LEU A 42 -21.31 7.43 0.05
CA LEU A 42 -22.46 8.22 0.46
C LEU A 42 -23.24 7.39 1.48
N LEU A 43 -23.32 7.89 2.71
CA LEU A 43 -23.91 7.13 3.81
C LEU A 43 -25.43 7.31 3.86
N ASN A 44 -26.13 6.22 4.16
CA ASN A 44 -27.53 6.29 4.57
C ASN A 44 -27.59 6.73 6.04
N HIS A 45 -27.83 8.02 6.28
CA HIS A 45 -27.81 8.62 7.63
C HIS A 45 -28.92 8.13 8.56
N GLU A 46 -29.95 7.52 8.02
CA GLU A 46 -31.05 6.96 8.80
C GLU A 46 -30.68 5.61 9.41
N HIS A 47 -29.56 5.00 8.94
CA HIS A 47 -29.14 3.70 9.43
C HIS A 47 -28.45 3.79 10.81
N PRO A 48 -28.92 3.04 11.83
CA PRO A 48 -28.38 3.11 13.19
C PRO A 48 -26.88 2.77 13.30
N GLY A 49 -26.37 1.94 12.39
CA GLY A 49 -24.96 1.54 12.33
C GLY A 49 -23.99 2.66 11.95
N ILE A 50 -24.48 3.72 11.31
CA ILE A 50 -23.66 4.86 10.85
C ILE A 50 -23.07 5.65 12.02
N ALA A 51 -23.76 5.71 13.16
CA ALA A 51 -23.26 6.41 14.35
C ALA A 51 -21.85 5.91 14.78
N ARG A 52 -21.52 4.64 14.53
CA ARG A 52 -20.21 4.06 14.83
C ARG A 52 -19.08 4.66 13.99
N PHE A 53 -19.37 5.10 12.78
CA PHE A 53 -18.39 5.76 11.89
C PHE A 53 -18.33 7.27 12.12
N ALA A 54 -19.46 7.89 12.51
CA ALA A 54 -19.55 9.32 12.74
C ALA A 54 -18.82 9.81 14.00
N HIS A 55 -18.65 8.95 14.99
CA HIS A 55 -18.07 9.27 16.30
C HIS A 55 -16.61 8.87 16.48
N ALA A 56 -15.92 8.40 15.44
CA ALA A 56 -14.47 8.17 15.51
C ALA A 56 -13.74 9.51 15.72
N LYS A 57 -13.67 9.97 16.97
CA LYS A 57 -12.85 11.13 17.34
C LYS A 57 -11.40 10.79 17.02
N ARG A 58 -10.67 11.79 16.51
CA ARG A 58 -9.24 11.72 16.18
C ARG A 58 -8.33 11.26 17.33
N SER A 59 -8.86 11.23 18.57
CA SER A 59 -8.21 10.73 19.78
C SER A 59 -8.34 9.22 19.99
N ASP A 60 -9.26 8.55 19.27
CA ASP A 60 -9.37 7.09 19.36
C ASP A 60 -8.42 6.48 18.32
N LEU A 61 -7.25 6.04 18.79
CA LEU A 61 -6.21 5.37 17.98
C LEU A 61 -6.66 4.02 17.40
N ARG A 62 -7.90 3.59 17.64
CA ARG A 62 -8.47 2.34 17.14
C ARG A 62 -9.16 2.57 15.80
N VAL A 63 -8.37 2.58 14.73
CA VAL A 63 -8.94 2.52 13.38
C VAL A 63 -9.19 1.06 13.04
N GLY A 64 -10.45 0.69 12.83
CA GLY A 64 -10.80 -0.63 12.31
C GLY A 64 -10.19 -0.81 10.91
N ILE A 65 -9.45 -1.89 10.71
CA ILE A 65 -8.92 -2.31 9.41
C ILE A 65 -9.66 -3.58 9.03
N TYR A 66 -10.23 -3.61 7.82
CA TYR A 66 -10.88 -4.79 7.26
C TYR A 66 -9.92 -5.47 6.30
N GLU A 67 -9.65 -6.73 6.55
CA GLU A 67 -8.72 -7.55 5.76
C GLU A 67 -9.49 -8.66 5.04
N PRO A 68 -9.05 -9.04 3.83
CA PRO A 68 -9.62 -10.20 3.16
C PRO A 68 -9.18 -11.49 3.88
N VAL A 69 -10.12 -12.39 4.13
CA VAL A 69 -9.77 -13.72 4.63
C VAL A 69 -9.01 -14.52 3.58
N GLU A 70 -8.14 -15.43 4.00
CA GLU A 70 -7.26 -16.21 3.12
C GLU A 70 -8.04 -16.95 2.01
N ALA A 71 -9.19 -17.52 2.33
CA ALA A 71 -10.05 -18.21 1.36
C ALA A 71 -10.50 -17.27 0.23
N PHE A 72 -10.78 -15.99 0.54
CA PHE A 72 -11.16 -14.99 -0.45
C PHE A 72 -9.94 -14.58 -1.30
N GLN A 73 -8.77 -14.37 -0.69
CA GLN A 73 -7.54 -14.06 -1.42
C GLN A 73 -7.20 -15.16 -2.44
N LYS A 74 -7.28 -16.42 -2.03
CA LYS A 74 -7.03 -17.58 -2.91
C LYS A 74 -8.06 -17.68 -4.03
N LYS A 75 -9.34 -17.51 -3.72
CA LYS A 75 -10.43 -17.56 -4.70
C LYS A 75 -10.28 -16.48 -5.76
N GLU A 76 -10.08 -15.25 -5.34
CA GLU A 76 -9.99 -14.10 -6.24
C GLU A 76 -8.58 -13.89 -6.81
N LYS A 77 -7.59 -14.67 -6.35
CA LYS A 77 -6.17 -14.56 -6.74
C LYS A 77 -5.62 -13.15 -6.59
N ILE A 78 -5.86 -12.55 -5.42
CA ILE A 78 -5.44 -11.20 -5.06
C ILE A 78 -4.37 -11.23 -3.97
N LEU A 79 -3.67 -10.12 -3.84
CA LEU A 79 -2.77 -9.84 -2.72
C LEU A 79 -3.56 -9.48 -1.46
N ASN A 80 -2.87 -9.38 -0.33
CA ASN A 80 -3.49 -8.91 0.91
C ASN A 80 -3.70 -7.39 0.88
N PHE A 81 -4.68 -6.90 1.64
CA PHE A 81 -4.91 -5.46 1.82
C PHE A 81 -5.60 -5.15 3.15
N GLY A 82 -5.35 -3.95 3.67
CA GLY A 82 -6.09 -3.37 4.78
C GLY A 82 -6.99 -2.24 4.30
N LEU A 83 -8.31 -2.42 4.38
CA LEU A 83 -9.30 -1.42 4.00
C LEU A 83 -9.71 -0.60 5.24
N ARG A 84 -9.63 0.72 5.15
CA ARG A 84 -10.01 1.67 6.19
C ARG A 84 -11.17 2.53 5.75
N PHE A 85 -12.11 2.77 6.65
CA PHE A 85 -13.19 3.72 6.48
C PHE A 85 -12.80 5.03 7.15
N VAL A 86 -12.62 6.08 6.36
CA VAL A 86 -12.17 7.39 6.84
C VAL A 86 -13.29 8.41 6.65
N PRO A 87 -13.99 8.81 7.73
CA PRO A 87 -15.02 9.84 7.63
C PRO A 87 -14.42 11.16 7.12
N LYS A 88 -15.17 11.87 6.28
CA LYS A 88 -14.81 13.21 5.84
C LYS A 88 -14.84 14.16 7.04
N GLN A 89 -13.82 14.97 7.22
CA GLN A 89 -13.77 15.93 8.34
C GLN A 89 -14.97 16.90 8.27
N GLY A 90 -15.62 17.11 9.40
CA GLY A 90 -16.79 18.01 9.53
C GLY A 90 -18.14 17.33 9.42
N MET A 91 -18.17 16.01 9.23
CA MET A 91 -19.41 15.24 9.25
C MET A 91 -19.73 14.77 10.67
N GLY A 92 -20.32 15.66 11.45
CA GLY A 92 -21.30 15.26 12.47
C GLY A 92 -22.58 14.79 11.76
N LEU A 93 -23.43 14.04 12.48
CA LEU A 93 -24.82 13.79 12.09
C LEU A 93 -25.43 15.07 11.47
N PRO A 94 -26.36 14.98 10.51
CA PRO A 94 -26.86 16.12 9.77
C PRO A 94 -27.27 17.24 10.73
N SER A 95 -26.38 18.21 10.85
CA SER A 95 -26.67 19.42 11.60
C SER A 95 -27.74 20.20 10.80
N PRO A 96 -28.77 20.77 11.45
CA PRO A 96 -29.70 21.66 10.79
C PRO A 96 -29.03 22.87 10.12
N LYS A 97 -27.73 23.07 10.33
CA LYS A 97 -26.91 24.12 9.72
C LYS A 97 -26.32 23.76 8.35
N VAL A 98 -26.61 22.57 7.78
CA VAL A 98 -26.18 22.25 6.40
C VAL A 98 -26.92 23.17 5.42
N PRO A 99 -26.17 23.94 4.56
CA PRO A 99 -26.79 24.81 3.59
C PRO A 99 -27.83 24.07 2.71
N PHE A 100 -28.97 24.68 2.46
CA PHE A 100 -30.08 24.10 1.66
C PHE A 100 -29.58 23.52 0.33
N LYS A 101 -28.63 24.19 -0.34
CA LYS A 101 -28.01 23.73 -1.59
C LYS A 101 -27.34 22.36 -1.45
N ASN A 102 -26.69 22.09 -0.32
CA ASN A 102 -26.03 20.79 -0.06
C ASN A 102 -27.04 19.70 0.29
N ARG A 103 -28.17 20.07 0.93
CA ARG A 103 -29.28 19.15 1.22
C ARG A 103 -29.96 18.72 -0.06
N LEU A 104 -30.22 19.66 -0.99
CA LEU A 104 -30.83 19.38 -2.29
C LEU A 104 -29.90 18.50 -3.15
N LYS A 105 -28.60 18.83 -3.23
CA LYS A 105 -27.62 17.97 -3.92
C LYS A 105 -27.59 16.55 -3.36
N ARG A 106 -27.67 16.42 -2.05
CA ARG A 106 -27.70 15.14 -1.38
C ARG A 106 -28.94 14.34 -1.76
N PHE A 107 -30.11 14.96 -1.73
CA PHE A 107 -31.40 14.35 -2.12
C PHE A 107 -31.34 13.79 -3.55
N VAL A 108 -30.77 14.54 -4.51
CA VAL A 108 -30.56 14.08 -5.89
C VAL A 108 -29.63 12.90 -5.94
N CYS A 109 -28.52 12.93 -5.17
CA CYS A 109 -27.50 11.88 -5.14
C CYS A 109 -27.96 10.59 -4.41
N GLU A 110 -28.99 10.68 -3.58
CA GLU A 110 -29.57 9.53 -2.87
C GLU A 110 -30.62 8.79 -3.71
N SER A 111 -31.16 9.43 -4.75
CA SER A 111 -32.18 8.86 -5.65
C SER A 111 -31.55 8.44 -6.98
N GLU A 112 -31.57 7.13 -7.31
CA GLU A 112 -31.11 6.63 -8.62
C GLU A 112 -31.83 7.29 -9.78
N THR A 113 -33.16 7.37 -9.70
CA THR A 113 -33.99 7.97 -10.74
C THR A 113 -33.68 9.45 -10.97
N LEU A 114 -33.38 10.20 -9.89
CA LEU A 114 -33.05 11.63 -10.02
C LEU A 114 -31.62 11.85 -10.51
N LEU A 115 -30.69 10.91 -10.22
CA LEU A 115 -29.35 10.94 -10.79
C LEU A 115 -29.37 10.67 -12.28
N ASP A 116 -30.10 9.64 -12.72
CA ASP A 116 -30.24 9.30 -14.14
C ASP A 116 -30.88 10.46 -14.91
N ILE A 117 -31.94 11.08 -14.38
CA ILE A 117 -32.58 12.28 -14.98
C ILE A 117 -31.61 13.47 -15.00
N ALA A 118 -30.81 13.66 -13.95
CA ALA A 118 -29.82 14.76 -13.90
C ALA A 118 -28.63 14.55 -14.86
N ASP A 119 -28.20 13.32 -15.06
CA ASP A 119 -27.17 12.97 -16.05
C ASP A 119 -27.70 13.08 -17.49
N ASP A 120 -28.97 12.73 -17.75
CA ASP A 120 -29.59 12.85 -19.06
C ASP A 120 -29.84 14.34 -19.45
N ILE A 121 -30.21 15.21 -18.47
CA ILE A 121 -30.44 16.64 -18.70
C ILE A 121 -29.11 17.40 -18.90
N ASN A 122 -28.06 16.98 -18.26
CA ASN A 122 -26.74 17.63 -18.28
C ASN A 122 -25.70 16.83 -19.10
N GLN A 123 -25.88 16.72 -20.41
CA GLN A 123 -24.87 16.19 -21.31
C GLN A 123 -23.52 16.92 -21.08
N GLY A 124 -22.69 16.38 -20.16
CA GLY A 124 -21.35 16.87 -19.88
C GLY A 124 -21.06 17.45 -18.48
N PHE A 125 -22.03 17.59 -17.60
CA PHE A 125 -21.82 17.98 -16.21
C PHE A 125 -22.11 16.80 -15.26
N SER A 126 -21.07 16.08 -14.86
CA SER A 126 -21.22 15.10 -13.78
C SER A 126 -21.74 15.80 -12.52
N VAL A 127 -22.86 15.36 -11.99
CA VAL A 127 -23.35 15.81 -10.68
C VAL A 127 -22.32 15.42 -9.64
N ASN A 128 -21.57 16.39 -9.13
CA ASN A 128 -20.53 16.14 -8.14
C ASN A 128 -21.20 15.85 -6.79
N CYS A 129 -21.60 14.58 -6.59
CA CYS A 129 -22.26 14.14 -5.37
C CYS A 129 -21.35 14.31 -4.16
N PRO A 130 -21.85 14.93 -3.07
CA PRO A 130 -21.10 14.99 -1.83
C PRO A 130 -20.90 13.56 -1.32
N PHE A 131 -19.66 13.19 -1.00
CA PHE A 131 -19.37 11.93 -0.32
C PHE A 131 -19.06 12.19 1.15
N ASP A 132 -19.38 11.20 1.96
CA ASP A 132 -19.31 11.28 3.41
C ASP A 132 -18.10 10.55 3.95
N MET A 133 -17.56 9.62 3.17
CA MET A 133 -16.53 8.70 3.60
C MET A 133 -15.56 8.39 2.47
N TRP A 134 -14.30 8.24 2.82
CA TRP A 134 -13.26 7.68 1.95
C TRP A 134 -12.96 6.24 2.36
N PHE A 135 -12.86 5.37 1.38
CA PHE A 135 -12.34 4.02 1.57
C PHE A 135 -10.89 4.02 1.13
N LYS A 136 -10.00 3.94 2.12
CA LYS A 136 -8.55 3.94 1.89
C LYS A 136 -8.00 2.55 2.07
N THR A 137 -7.17 2.13 1.13
CA THR A 137 -6.50 0.82 1.16
C THR A 137 -5.02 1.02 1.37
N ALA A 138 -4.44 0.28 2.34
CA ALA A 138 -3.03 -0.06 2.37
C ALA A 138 -2.91 -1.47 1.80
N SER A 139 -2.24 -1.63 0.66
CA SER A 139 -2.16 -2.92 -0.03
C SER A 139 -0.76 -3.53 0.09
N GLU A 140 -0.71 -4.86 0.08
CA GLU A 140 0.49 -5.57 -0.30
C GLU A 140 0.85 -5.23 -1.74
N GLN A 141 2.14 -5.18 -2.05
CA GLN A 141 2.65 -5.02 -3.40
C GLN A 141 3.17 -6.35 -3.93
N SER A 142 2.85 -6.65 -5.18
CA SER A 142 3.42 -7.79 -5.90
C SER A 142 4.93 -7.64 -6.08
N PRO A 143 5.75 -8.65 -5.75
CA PRO A 143 7.18 -8.61 -6.00
C PRO A 143 7.47 -8.50 -7.52
N ASP A 144 8.04 -7.38 -7.93
CA ASP A 144 8.41 -7.11 -9.34
C ASP A 144 9.92 -6.80 -9.42
N PRO A 145 10.73 -7.58 -10.18
CA PRO A 145 12.16 -7.32 -10.34
C PRO A 145 12.44 -6.01 -11.08
N GLY A 146 11.48 -5.46 -11.81
CA GLY A 146 11.58 -4.16 -12.48
C GLY A 146 11.35 -2.97 -11.54
N SER A 147 10.73 -3.20 -10.37
CA SER A 147 10.64 -2.21 -9.28
C SER A 147 11.95 -2.25 -8.51
N ARG A 148 12.79 -1.20 -8.63
CA ARG A 148 14.16 -1.30 -8.11
C ARG A 148 14.80 0.03 -7.73
N ILE A 149 15.82 -0.09 -6.89
CA ILE A 149 16.79 0.95 -6.56
C ILE A 149 18.05 0.74 -7.38
N LYS A 150 18.59 1.83 -7.94
CA LYS A 150 19.91 1.88 -8.60
C LYS A 150 20.71 3.05 -8.06
N LEU A 151 22.02 3.02 -8.26
CA LEU A 151 22.83 4.21 -8.02
C LEU A 151 22.59 5.26 -9.12
N GLY A 152 22.20 6.46 -8.71
CA GLY A 152 22.07 7.64 -9.56
C GLY A 152 23.43 8.24 -9.93
N GLN A 153 23.42 9.41 -10.57
CA GLN A 153 24.65 10.14 -10.92
C GLN A 153 25.12 11.05 -9.77
N ASP A 154 24.19 11.57 -8.98
CA ASP A 154 24.47 12.48 -7.89
C ASP A 154 25.19 11.78 -6.73
N VAL A 155 26.02 12.55 -6.02
CA VAL A 155 26.73 12.09 -4.82
C VAL A 155 26.23 12.85 -3.58
N ASP A 156 26.40 12.25 -2.42
CA ASP A 156 26.18 12.91 -1.14
C ASP A 156 27.47 13.66 -0.70
N ARG A 157 27.40 14.31 0.47
CA ARG A 157 28.53 15.06 1.04
C ARG A 157 29.77 14.20 1.37
N PHE A 158 29.63 12.90 1.37
CA PHE A 158 30.70 11.93 1.63
C PHE A 158 31.26 11.31 0.33
N GLY A 159 30.78 11.73 -0.83
CA GLY A 159 31.18 11.19 -2.13
C GLY A 159 30.51 9.87 -2.51
N ASN A 160 29.54 9.37 -1.73
CA ASN A 160 28.80 8.17 -2.09
C ASN A 160 27.66 8.53 -3.06
N ARG A 161 27.48 7.72 -4.09
CA ARG A 161 26.37 7.90 -5.05
C ARG A 161 25.03 7.79 -4.34
N ARG A 162 24.11 8.68 -4.70
CA ARG A 162 22.71 8.64 -4.29
C ARG A 162 21.97 7.56 -5.07
N VAL A 163 20.74 7.29 -4.67
CA VAL A 163 19.91 6.28 -5.33
C VAL A 163 18.83 6.93 -6.18
N ASP A 164 18.56 6.28 -7.30
CA ASP A 164 17.35 6.48 -8.11
C ASP A 164 16.37 5.35 -7.78
N ILE A 165 15.13 5.69 -7.48
CA ILE A 165 14.07 4.74 -7.17
C ILE A 165 13.15 4.65 -8.37
N ASN A 166 13.11 3.49 -9.01
CA ASN A 166 12.14 3.16 -10.04
C ASN A 166 11.09 2.22 -9.43
N TRP A 167 10.10 2.82 -8.76
CA TRP A 167 9.00 2.09 -8.18
C TRP A 167 7.94 1.78 -9.23
N LYS A 168 7.52 0.51 -9.29
CA LYS A 168 6.52 0.04 -10.26
C LYS A 168 5.44 -0.76 -9.56
N LEU A 169 4.21 -0.47 -9.94
CA LEU A 169 3.04 -1.27 -9.64
C LEU A 169 2.59 -1.99 -10.92
N ASN A 170 2.03 -3.17 -10.77
CA ASN A 170 1.63 -4.01 -11.90
C ASN A 170 0.11 -4.28 -11.94
N ALA A 171 -0.31 -5.15 -12.86
CA ALA A 171 -1.72 -5.47 -13.06
C ALA A 171 -2.35 -6.17 -11.84
N LEU A 172 -1.58 -7.00 -11.10
CA LEU A 172 -2.07 -7.68 -9.91
C LEU A 172 -2.29 -6.69 -8.76
N ASP A 173 -1.39 -5.71 -8.61
CA ASP A 173 -1.55 -4.61 -7.64
C ASP A 173 -2.85 -3.84 -7.92
N LYS A 174 -3.05 -3.42 -9.18
CA LYS A 174 -4.28 -2.71 -9.60
C LYS A 174 -5.53 -3.54 -9.40
N TYR A 175 -5.48 -4.81 -9.76
CA TYR A 175 -6.60 -5.73 -9.57
C TYR A 175 -6.96 -5.90 -8.10
N THR A 176 -5.96 -6.02 -7.22
CA THR A 176 -6.16 -6.10 -5.76
C THR A 176 -6.84 -4.83 -5.23
N LEU A 177 -6.38 -3.64 -5.65
CA LEU A 177 -7.01 -2.36 -5.29
C LEU A 177 -8.46 -2.27 -5.78
N LYS A 178 -8.74 -2.75 -6.99
CA LYS A 178 -10.11 -2.83 -7.52
C LYS A 178 -10.99 -3.75 -6.67
N GLN A 179 -10.49 -4.93 -6.30
CA GLN A 179 -11.23 -5.85 -5.45
C GLN A 179 -11.51 -5.28 -4.06
N SER A 180 -10.57 -4.52 -3.47
CA SER A 180 -10.80 -3.83 -2.21
C SER A 180 -11.94 -2.79 -2.30
N ALA A 181 -12.03 -2.06 -3.42
CA ALA A 181 -13.12 -1.13 -3.70
C ALA A 181 -14.48 -1.85 -3.82
N LEU A 182 -14.51 -2.97 -4.54
CA LEU A 182 -15.73 -3.78 -4.69
C LEU A 182 -16.19 -4.39 -3.36
N GLN A 183 -15.25 -4.78 -2.48
CA GLN A 183 -15.60 -5.23 -1.13
C GLN A 183 -16.16 -4.08 -0.27
N ALA A 184 -15.63 -2.86 -0.39
CA ALA A 184 -16.23 -1.69 0.24
C ALA A 184 -17.70 -1.52 -0.19
N GLY A 185 -17.98 -1.57 -1.49
CA GLY A 185 -19.33 -1.51 -2.04
C GLY A 185 -20.23 -2.64 -1.51
N ARG A 186 -19.73 -3.87 -1.49
CA ARG A 186 -20.48 -5.03 -0.97
C ARG A 186 -20.83 -4.87 0.52
N ILE A 187 -19.88 -4.45 1.35
CA ILE A 187 -20.11 -4.21 2.79
C ILE A 187 -21.20 -3.15 2.98
N MET A 188 -21.11 -2.04 2.23
CA MET A 188 -22.09 -0.97 2.31
C MET A 188 -23.49 -1.44 1.88
N ALA A 189 -23.59 -2.19 0.78
CA ALA A 189 -24.87 -2.68 0.26
C ALA A 189 -25.52 -3.73 1.19
N VAL A 190 -24.77 -4.77 1.61
CA VAL A 190 -25.29 -5.87 2.47
C VAL A 190 -25.75 -5.36 3.83
N ARG A 191 -25.14 -4.28 4.31
CA ARG A 191 -25.48 -3.66 5.60
C ARG A 191 -26.44 -2.49 5.49
N ASP A 192 -26.94 -2.17 4.31
CA ASP A 192 -27.76 -0.99 4.02
C ASP A 192 -27.16 0.32 4.59
N LEU A 193 -25.84 0.44 4.52
CA LEU A 193 -25.11 1.59 5.08
C LEU A 193 -25.03 2.76 4.11
N GLY A 194 -25.31 2.54 2.82
CA GLY A 194 -25.24 3.54 1.78
C GLY A 194 -24.70 3.01 0.46
N ARG A 195 -24.19 3.93 -0.36
CA ARG A 195 -23.68 3.66 -1.71
C ARG A 195 -22.19 3.94 -1.81
N VAL A 196 -21.54 3.30 -2.77
CA VAL A 196 -20.11 3.47 -3.03
C VAL A 196 -19.89 3.83 -4.49
N ARG A 197 -19.12 4.90 -4.70
CA ARG A 197 -18.58 5.25 -6.01
C ARG A 197 -17.14 4.83 -6.10
N VAL A 198 -16.82 4.00 -7.09
CA VAL A 198 -15.44 3.57 -7.40
C VAL A 198 -14.81 4.60 -8.34
N PRO A 199 -13.57 5.08 -8.10
CA PRO A 199 -12.88 6.02 -8.98
C PRO A 199 -12.65 5.43 -10.39
N GLU A 200 -12.71 6.28 -11.41
CA GLU A 200 -12.57 5.88 -12.81
C GLU A 200 -11.25 5.16 -13.10
N TRP A 201 -10.15 5.58 -12.47
CA TRP A 201 -8.84 4.94 -12.68
C TRP A 201 -8.81 3.44 -12.35
N LEU A 202 -9.71 2.95 -11.49
CA LEU A 202 -9.85 1.51 -11.19
C LEU A 202 -10.67 0.76 -12.25
N HIS A 203 -11.47 1.45 -13.06
CA HIS A 203 -12.24 0.84 -14.13
C HIS A 203 -11.43 0.71 -15.43
N ASN A 204 -10.51 1.64 -15.68
CA ASN A 204 -9.70 1.66 -16.89
C ASN A 204 -8.77 0.45 -16.98
N SER A 205 -8.58 -0.11 -18.16
CA SER A 205 -7.71 -1.26 -18.41
C SER A 205 -6.21 -0.94 -18.27
N GLY A 206 -5.81 0.32 -18.43
CA GLY A 206 -4.41 0.76 -18.34
C GLY A 206 -3.84 0.70 -16.91
N LEU A 207 -2.52 0.61 -16.79
CA LEU A 207 -1.78 0.69 -15.52
C LEU A 207 -1.54 2.15 -15.11
N VAL A 208 -2.62 2.93 -15.08
CA VAL A 208 -2.59 4.32 -14.61
C VAL A 208 -3.02 4.35 -13.15
N PHE A 209 -2.24 5.02 -12.32
CA PHE A 209 -2.49 5.21 -10.90
C PHE A 209 -2.55 6.70 -10.58
N PRO A 210 -3.25 7.13 -9.51
CA PRO A 210 -3.20 8.51 -9.03
C PRO A 210 -1.78 8.94 -8.68
N ASN A 211 -1.50 10.23 -8.78
CA ASN A 211 -0.20 10.77 -8.43
C ASN A 211 0.03 10.71 -6.92
N LEU A 212 0.96 9.84 -6.49
CA LEU A 212 1.26 9.62 -5.07
C LEU A 212 1.77 10.88 -4.36
N SER A 213 2.43 11.80 -5.06
CA SER A 213 2.95 13.03 -4.47
C SER A 213 1.88 14.08 -4.18
N LYS A 214 0.70 13.99 -4.80
CA LYS A 214 -0.38 14.97 -4.69
C LYS A 214 -1.65 14.39 -4.10
N ASP A 215 -2.02 13.19 -4.54
CA ASP A 215 -3.34 12.64 -4.30
C ASP A 215 -3.35 11.55 -3.23
N GLU A 216 -2.25 10.81 -3.10
CA GLU A 216 -2.15 9.69 -2.17
C GLU A 216 -0.76 9.60 -1.54
N VAL A 217 -0.67 8.93 -0.41
CA VAL A 217 0.57 8.80 0.38
C VAL A 217 0.98 7.33 0.41
N ALA A 218 2.25 7.04 0.04
CA ALA A 218 2.84 5.73 0.27
C ALA A 218 3.05 5.47 1.78
N GLY A 219 3.20 4.22 2.17
CA GLY A 219 3.39 3.82 3.57
C GLY A 219 4.75 4.17 4.15
N TYR A 220 5.72 4.55 3.29
CA TYR A 220 7.14 4.73 3.62
C TYR A 220 7.77 3.46 4.24
N HIS A 221 7.26 2.31 3.84
CA HIS A 221 7.70 1.00 4.30
C HIS A 221 8.49 0.29 3.19
N HIS A 222 9.72 0.75 2.96
CA HIS A 222 10.59 0.25 1.90
C HIS A 222 11.11 -1.17 2.21
N MET A 223 10.88 -2.14 1.31
CA MET A 223 11.15 -3.57 1.54
C MET A 223 11.75 -4.26 0.31
N GLY A 224 12.31 -5.45 0.50
CA GLY A 224 12.60 -6.42 -0.55
C GLY A 224 13.90 -6.25 -1.32
N THR A 225 14.63 -5.17 -1.15
CA THR A 225 15.79 -4.75 -1.98
C THR A 225 17.07 -5.57 -1.78
N THR A 226 17.12 -6.39 -0.73
CA THR A 226 18.13 -7.43 -0.49
C THR A 226 17.43 -8.72 -0.07
N ARG A 227 16.39 -9.10 -0.82
CA ARG A 227 15.44 -10.14 -0.47
C ARG A 227 16.09 -11.46 -0.12
N MET A 228 15.50 -12.15 0.85
CA MET A 228 15.86 -13.50 1.25
C MET A 228 15.45 -14.51 0.18
N ALA A 229 16.25 -15.56 -0.02
CA ALA A 229 15.91 -16.67 -0.90
C ALA A 229 16.61 -17.95 -0.46
N ASP A 230 16.26 -19.05 -1.10
CA ASP A 230 16.88 -20.37 -0.95
C ASP A 230 18.09 -20.55 -1.87
N SER A 231 18.30 -19.64 -2.83
CA SER A 231 19.44 -19.67 -3.74
C SER A 231 19.85 -18.28 -4.21
N PRO A 232 21.13 -18.09 -4.61
CA PRO A 232 21.65 -16.80 -5.06
C PRO A 232 21.06 -16.33 -6.40
N GLU A 233 20.38 -17.17 -7.17
CA GLU A 233 19.67 -16.83 -8.40
C GLU A 233 18.34 -16.10 -8.10
N ARG A 234 17.82 -16.24 -6.88
CA ARG A 234 16.50 -15.76 -6.48
C ARG A 234 16.50 -14.65 -5.46
N GLY A 235 17.63 -14.42 -4.80
CA GLY A 235 17.77 -13.38 -3.78
C GLY A 235 19.19 -12.99 -3.47
N VAL A 236 19.34 -12.09 -2.52
CA VAL A 236 20.64 -11.52 -2.09
C VAL A 236 21.16 -12.19 -0.83
N VAL A 237 20.28 -12.62 0.06
CA VAL A 237 20.63 -13.27 1.32
C VAL A 237 19.94 -14.61 1.48
N ASP A 238 20.54 -15.49 2.26
CA ASP A 238 19.95 -16.77 2.66
C ASP A 238 18.94 -16.62 3.80
N LYS A 239 18.38 -17.75 4.26
CA LYS A 239 17.43 -17.79 5.39
C LYS A 239 18.00 -17.25 6.71
N ASN A 240 19.31 -17.20 6.87
CA ASN A 240 20.01 -16.67 8.04
C ASN A 240 20.48 -15.22 7.82
N HIS A 241 20.03 -14.56 6.75
CA HIS A 241 20.40 -13.20 6.37
C HIS A 241 21.84 -13.02 5.87
N GLN A 242 22.60 -14.11 5.68
CA GLN A 242 23.95 -14.05 5.14
C GLN A 242 23.90 -13.72 3.65
N VAL A 243 24.71 -12.77 3.21
CA VAL A 243 24.84 -12.43 1.79
C VAL A 243 25.47 -13.61 1.04
N PHE A 244 24.84 -14.08 -0.02
CA PHE A 244 25.34 -15.21 -0.80
C PHE A 244 26.76 -14.94 -1.32
N GLY A 245 27.65 -15.90 -1.08
CA GLY A 245 29.06 -15.83 -1.47
C GLY A 245 29.95 -14.97 -0.57
N ILE A 246 29.43 -14.47 0.56
CA ILE A 246 30.21 -13.67 1.53
C ILE A 246 30.03 -14.27 2.93
N ASP A 247 31.12 -14.75 3.53
CA ASP A 247 31.05 -15.52 4.78
C ASP A 247 30.76 -14.71 6.03
N ASN A 248 31.07 -13.43 6.04
CA ASN A 248 31.00 -12.54 7.21
C ASN A 248 30.11 -11.33 7.05
N LEU A 249 29.20 -11.32 6.07
CA LEU A 249 28.28 -10.20 5.83
C LEU A 249 26.82 -10.65 5.93
N TYR A 250 26.07 -9.94 6.75
CA TYR A 250 24.64 -10.19 7.01
C TYR A 250 23.84 -8.93 6.81
N MET A 251 22.62 -9.08 6.29
CA MET A 251 21.70 -7.96 6.08
C MET A 251 20.53 -8.05 7.06
N GLY A 252 20.21 -6.93 7.72
CA GLY A 252 19.05 -6.80 8.61
C GLY A 252 18.01 -5.83 8.06
N GLY A 253 16.89 -5.76 8.74
CA GLY A 253 15.80 -4.85 8.42
C GLY A 253 14.85 -5.35 7.31
N SER A 254 13.96 -4.49 6.85
CA SER A 254 12.92 -4.84 5.89
C SER A 254 13.42 -5.14 4.47
N SER A 255 14.67 -4.79 4.14
CA SER A 255 15.21 -5.09 2.81
C SER A 255 15.28 -6.58 2.49
N VAL A 256 15.32 -7.46 3.52
CA VAL A 256 15.38 -8.91 3.34
C VAL A 256 14.01 -9.57 3.12
N PHE A 257 12.91 -8.82 3.22
CA PHE A 257 11.56 -9.36 3.05
C PHE A 257 11.34 -9.90 1.63
N THR A 258 10.61 -11.01 1.54
CA THR A 258 10.23 -11.65 0.27
C THR A 258 8.88 -11.17 -0.26
N THR A 259 7.99 -10.74 0.65
CA THR A 259 6.68 -10.13 0.39
C THR A 259 6.48 -8.98 1.35
N SER A 260 5.65 -8.01 0.99
CA SER A 260 5.44 -6.83 1.84
C SER A 260 4.35 -7.03 2.89
N GLY A 261 3.33 -7.86 2.60
CA GLY A 261 2.08 -7.80 3.35
C GLY A 261 1.44 -6.41 3.24
N HIS A 262 0.47 -6.09 4.10
CA HIS A 262 -0.18 -4.77 4.14
C HIS A 262 -0.01 -4.05 5.48
N THR A 263 0.53 -4.73 6.49
CA THR A 263 0.73 -4.19 7.85
C THR A 263 2.11 -3.59 8.04
N ASN A 264 2.26 -2.74 9.06
CA ASN A 264 3.54 -2.11 9.38
C ASN A 264 4.64 -3.17 9.60
N PRO A 265 5.82 -3.06 8.97
CA PRO A 265 6.83 -4.11 8.96
C PRO A 265 7.63 -4.23 10.26
N THR A 266 7.50 -3.29 11.19
CA THR A 266 8.35 -3.17 12.39
C THR A 266 8.37 -4.45 13.23
N PHE A 267 7.22 -5.08 13.46
CA PHE A 267 7.17 -6.31 14.25
C PHE A 267 7.98 -7.43 13.61
N THR A 268 7.81 -7.65 12.31
CA THR A 268 8.58 -8.65 11.55
C THR A 268 10.07 -8.32 11.50
N ILE A 269 10.44 -7.03 11.38
CA ILE A 269 11.85 -6.60 11.46
C ILE A 269 12.45 -7.01 12.79
N VAL A 270 11.77 -6.76 13.91
CA VAL A 270 12.26 -7.13 15.25
C VAL A 270 12.44 -8.65 15.36
N GLN A 271 11.44 -9.43 14.95
CA GLN A 271 11.52 -10.90 15.00
C GLN A 271 12.69 -11.45 14.18
N LEU A 272 12.88 -10.96 12.97
CA LEU A 272 13.99 -11.36 12.10
C LEU A 272 15.35 -10.92 12.67
N SER A 273 15.41 -9.76 13.31
CA SER A 273 16.65 -9.26 13.94
C SER A 273 17.04 -10.10 15.16
N LEU A 274 16.08 -10.52 15.99
CA LEU A 274 16.32 -11.42 17.11
C LEU A 274 16.84 -12.79 16.63
N ARG A 275 16.19 -13.37 15.60
CA ARG A 275 16.64 -14.61 14.99
C ARG A 275 18.06 -14.51 14.42
N LEU A 276 18.39 -13.37 13.78
CA LEU A 276 19.75 -13.12 13.29
C LEU A 276 20.76 -13.04 14.45
N ALA A 277 20.42 -12.35 15.53
CA ALA A 277 21.28 -12.23 16.71
C ALA A 277 21.60 -13.61 17.33
N GLU A 278 20.59 -14.46 17.50
CA GLU A 278 20.76 -15.85 18.00
C GLU A 278 21.66 -16.69 17.05
N HIS A 279 21.47 -16.55 15.75
CA HIS A 279 22.31 -17.21 14.76
C HIS A 279 23.78 -16.76 14.85
N LEU A 280 24.01 -15.46 14.96
CA LEU A 280 25.37 -14.90 15.07
C LEU A 280 26.05 -15.28 16.38
N ASP A 281 25.36 -15.24 17.52
CA ASP A 281 25.88 -15.69 18.80
C ASP A 281 26.35 -17.16 18.75
N THR A 282 25.48 -18.02 18.18
CA THR A 282 25.81 -19.44 17.99
C THR A 282 27.02 -19.65 17.09
N ARG A 283 27.18 -18.83 16.04
CA ARG A 283 28.32 -18.93 15.10
C ARG A 283 29.61 -18.43 15.73
N ILE A 284 29.60 -17.32 16.45
CA ILE A 284 30.77 -16.72 17.11
C ILE A 284 31.31 -17.65 18.20
N ARG A 285 30.45 -18.32 18.97
CA ARG A 285 30.87 -19.27 20.02
C ARG A 285 31.53 -20.56 19.49
N LYS A 286 31.43 -20.83 18.20
CA LYS A 286 32.01 -22.02 17.54
C LYS A 286 33.37 -21.72 16.89
N ILE A 287 33.77 -20.45 16.86
CA ILE A 287 35.11 -20.02 16.41
C ILE A 287 36.06 -19.97 17.61
#